data_d768c1f3279bc4a80a04e5a9b6065c45
#
_entry.id   d768c1f3279bc4a80a04e5a9b6065c45
#
_cell.length_a   1.000
_cell.length_b   1.000
_cell.length_c   1.000
_cell.angle_alpha   90.00
_cell.angle_beta   90.00
_cell.angle_gamma   90.00
#
_symmetry.space_group_name_H-M   'P 1'
#
loop_
_entity.id
_entity.type
_entity.pdbx_description
1 polymer ?
#
loop_
_entity_poly.entity_id
_entity_poly.type
_entity_poly.pdbx_seq_one_letter_code
_entity_poly.pdbx_strand_id
1 'polypeptide(L)'
;TNLLALNAAIEAARAGDQGRGFAVVADEVRQLAERTSKSTKEIADMIGRIQTGTRSVIDDMQHSQEQARRGVELANEAGAAILGIRESTHKVVEAVQQFSRTLNADL
;
A
#
# COMPACT_ATOMS: atom_id res chain seq x y z
N THR A 1 -28.23 -21.28 -9.82
CA THR A 1 -28.53 -21.00 -11.25
C THR A 1 -28.23 -22.23 -12.12
N ASN A 2 -27.08 -22.86 -11.89
CA ASN A 2 -26.68 -24.04 -12.65
C ASN A 2 -27.66 -25.23 -12.42
N LEU A 3 -28.10 -25.44 -11.20
CA LEU A 3 -29.04 -26.46 -10.85
C LEU A 3 -30.43 -26.21 -11.49
N LEU A 4 -30.87 -24.96 -11.51
CA LEU A 4 -32.12 -24.57 -12.16
C LEU A 4 -32.06 -24.83 -13.65
N ALA A 5 -30.95 -24.48 -14.29
CA ALA A 5 -30.73 -24.72 -15.71
C ALA A 5 -30.72 -26.22 -16.02
N LEU A 6 -30.07 -27.02 -15.19
CA LEU A 6 -30.03 -28.47 -15.34
C LEU A 6 -31.43 -29.08 -15.20
N ASN A 7 -32.19 -28.66 -14.18
CA ASN A 7 -33.55 -29.10 -13.98
C ASN A 7 -34.46 -28.74 -15.16
N ALA A 8 -34.31 -27.54 -15.69
CA ALA A 8 -35.02 -27.08 -16.88
C ALA A 8 -34.68 -27.94 -18.10
N ALA A 9 -33.43 -28.31 -18.28
CA ALA A 9 -32.98 -29.17 -19.36
C ALA A 9 -33.58 -30.58 -19.25
N ILE A 10 -33.63 -31.14 -18.03
CA ILE A 10 -34.23 -32.45 -17.76
C ILE A 10 -35.72 -32.42 -18.09
N GLU A 11 -36.42 -31.39 -17.65
CA GLU A 11 -37.87 -31.27 -17.89
C GLU A 11 -38.15 -31.05 -19.37
N ALA A 12 -37.31 -30.29 -20.09
CA ALA A 12 -37.44 -30.13 -21.53
C ALA A 12 -37.25 -31.44 -22.28
N ALA A 13 -36.31 -32.28 -21.84
CA ALA A 13 -36.08 -33.59 -22.42
C ALA A 13 -37.28 -34.51 -22.25
N ARG A 14 -38.02 -34.35 -21.14
CA ARG A 14 -39.29 -35.12 -20.90
C ARG A 14 -40.39 -34.72 -21.86
N ALA A 15 -40.40 -33.48 -22.30
CA ALA A 15 -41.46 -33.01 -23.22
C ALA A 15 -41.26 -33.48 -24.67
N GLY A 16 -40.18 -34.16 -24.98
CA GLY A 16 -39.90 -34.69 -26.31
C GLY A 16 -39.62 -33.59 -27.33
N ASP A 17 -40.20 -33.72 -28.52
CA ASP A 17 -39.93 -32.80 -29.63
C ASP A 17 -40.33 -31.36 -29.34
N GLN A 18 -41.38 -31.13 -28.54
CA GLN A 18 -41.81 -29.80 -28.17
C GLN A 18 -40.84 -29.12 -27.18
N GLY A 19 -40.09 -29.94 -26.45
CA GLY A 19 -39.10 -29.44 -25.51
C GLY A 19 -37.75 -29.15 -26.09
N ARG A 20 -37.47 -29.41 -27.35
CA ARG A 20 -36.15 -29.24 -27.96
C ARG A 20 -35.63 -27.81 -27.90
N GLY A 21 -36.49 -26.84 -28.21
CA GLY A 21 -36.11 -25.42 -28.11
C GLY A 21 -35.78 -25.00 -26.69
N PHE A 22 -36.58 -25.50 -25.73
CA PHE A 22 -36.36 -25.26 -24.32
C PHE A 22 -35.03 -25.89 -23.83
N ALA A 23 -34.76 -27.10 -24.30
CA ALA A 23 -33.53 -27.80 -23.92
C ALA A 23 -32.29 -27.05 -24.39
N VAL A 24 -32.32 -26.48 -25.59
CA VAL A 24 -31.22 -25.67 -26.12
C VAL A 24 -30.98 -24.42 -25.28
N VAL A 25 -32.07 -23.72 -24.93
CA VAL A 25 -31.97 -22.52 -24.09
C VAL A 25 -31.48 -22.87 -22.69
N ALA A 26 -32.02 -23.96 -22.10
CA ALA A 26 -31.61 -24.43 -20.77
C ALA A 26 -30.11 -24.79 -20.74
N ASP A 27 -29.62 -25.45 -21.78
CA ASP A 27 -28.19 -25.78 -21.88
C ASP A 27 -27.33 -24.53 -22.03
N GLU A 28 -27.77 -23.56 -22.81
CA GLU A 28 -27.06 -22.28 -22.97
C GLU A 28 -27.01 -21.51 -21.65
N VAL A 29 -28.11 -21.49 -20.89
CA VAL A 29 -28.17 -20.87 -19.55
C VAL A 29 -27.18 -21.57 -18.60
N ARG A 30 -27.15 -22.92 -18.66
CA ARG A 30 -26.18 -23.68 -17.84
C ARG A 30 -24.75 -23.30 -18.15
N GLN A 31 -24.40 -23.21 -19.44
CA GLN A 31 -23.06 -22.81 -19.86
C GLN A 31 -22.74 -21.37 -19.42
N LEU A 32 -23.71 -20.48 -19.53
CA LEU A 32 -23.57 -19.11 -19.08
C LEU A 32 -23.35 -19.06 -17.56
N ALA A 33 -24.09 -19.86 -16.78
CA ALA A 33 -23.91 -19.97 -15.34
C ALA A 33 -22.51 -20.47 -14.98
N GLU A 34 -21.98 -21.45 -15.70
CA GLU A 34 -20.62 -21.95 -15.51
C GLU A 34 -19.56 -20.88 -15.79
N ARG A 35 -19.72 -20.16 -16.91
CA ARG A 35 -18.81 -19.05 -17.27
C ARG A 35 -18.88 -17.93 -16.25
N THR A 36 -20.06 -17.59 -15.76
CA THR A 36 -20.26 -16.57 -14.73
C THR A 36 -19.57 -16.98 -13.43
N SER A 37 -19.74 -18.24 -13.01
CA SER A 37 -19.09 -18.77 -11.81
C SER A 37 -17.57 -18.70 -11.92
N LYS A 38 -17.01 -19.05 -13.08
CA LYS A 38 -15.58 -18.97 -13.34
C LYS A 38 -15.08 -17.53 -13.26
N SER A 39 -15.79 -16.60 -13.91
CA SER A 39 -15.44 -15.18 -13.89
C SER A 39 -15.52 -14.60 -12.49
N THR A 40 -16.52 -15.02 -11.71
CA THR A 40 -16.65 -14.59 -10.30
C THR A 40 -15.45 -15.03 -9.46
N LYS A 41 -14.97 -16.24 -9.66
CA LYS A 41 -13.78 -16.74 -8.97
C LYS A 41 -12.52 -15.94 -9.37
N GLU A 42 -12.38 -15.63 -10.65
CA GLU A 42 -11.27 -14.81 -11.14
C GLU A 42 -11.30 -13.42 -10.53
N ILE A 43 -12.48 -12.82 -10.41
CA ILE A 43 -12.66 -11.52 -9.76
C ILE A 43 -12.29 -11.59 -8.27
N ALA A 44 -12.73 -12.65 -7.59
CA ALA A 44 -12.39 -12.85 -6.18
C ALA A 44 -10.88 -12.95 -5.97
N ASP A 45 -10.18 -13.66 -6.86
CA ASP A 45 -8.72 -13.75 -6.84
C ASP A 45 -8.07 -12.38 -7.04
N MET A 46 -8.58 -11.60 -8.00
CA MET A 46 -8.08 -10.24 -8.26
C MET A 46 -8.28 -9.33 -7.06
N ILE A 47 -9.45 -9.39 -6.42
CA ILE A 47 -9.73 -8.62 -5.20
C ILE A 47 -8.78 -9.02 -4.09
N GLY A 48 -8.52 -10.31 -3.91
CA GLY A 48 -7.56 -10.80 -2.93
C GLY A 48 -6.16 -10.25 -3.15
N ARG A 49 -5.69 -10.20 -4.39
CA ARG A 49 -4.40 -9.62 -4.76
C ARG A 49 -4.35 -8.11 -4.50
N ILE A 50 -5.43 -7.42 -4.82
CA ILE A 50 -5.54 -5.97 -4.55
C ILE A 50 -5.47 -5.70 -3.05
N GLN A 51 -6.19 -6.48 -2.24
CA GLN A 51 -6.16 -6.34 -0.79
C GLN A 51 -4.77 -6.58 -0.21
N THR A 52 -4.08 -7.61 -0.68
CA THR A 52 -2.71 -7.91 -0.26
C THR A 52 -1.76 -6.79 -0.66
N GLY A 53 -1.87 -6.30 -1.90
CA GLY A 53 -1.07 -5.19 -2.38
C GLY A 53 -1.32 -3.90 -1.60
N THR A 54 -2.58 -3.63 -1.26
CA THR A 54 -2.95 -2.45 -0.47
C THR A 54 -2.36 -2.51 0.94
N ARG A 55 -2.39 -3.67 1.59
CA ARG A 55 -1.76 -3.85 2.91
C ARG A 55 -0.26 -3.60 2.84
N SER A 56 0.39 -4.12 1.80
CA SER A 56 1.82 -3.91 1.59
C SER A 56 2.15 -2.43 1.43
N VAL A 57 1.33 -1.69 0.66
CA VAL A 57 1.50 -0.24 0.48
C VAL A 57 1.32 0.49 1.82
N ILE A 58 0.32 0.12 2.61
CA ILE A 58 0.08 0.73 3.92
C ILE A 58 1.27 0.49 4.84
N ASP A 59 1.81 -0.72 4.87
CA ASP A 59 3.00 -1.05 5.67
C ASP A 59 4.21 -0.22 5.23
N ASP A 60 4.42 -0.08 3.93
CA ASP A 60 5.50 0.72 3.37
C ASP A 60 5.33 2.20 3.73
N MET A 61 4.10 2.72 3.70
CA MET A 61 3.81 4.09 4.09
C MET A 61 4.10 4.33 5.57
N GLN A 62 3.73 3.40 6.45
CA GLN A 62 4.03 3.49 7.88
C GLN A 62 5.53 3.47 8.13
N HIS A 63 6.25 2.62 7.41
CA HIS A 63 7.70 2.55 7.49
C HIS A 63 8.35 3.87 7.03
N SER A 64 7.86 4.42 5.93
CA SER A 64 8.32 5.71 5.41
C SER A 64 8.07 6.86 6.38
N GLN A 65 6.91 6.86 7.04
CA GLN A 65 6.59 7.87 8.07
C GLN A 65 7.56 7.78 9.25
N GLU A 66 7.90 6.57 9.68
CA GLU A 66 8.87 6.37 10.77
C GLU A 66 10.26 6.83 10.37
N GLN A 67 10.67 6.55 9.12
CA GLN A 67 11.94 7.02 8.60
C GLN A 67 12.00 8.56 8.52
N ALA A 68 10.90 9.19 8.10
CA ALA A 68 10.79 10.63 8.06
C ALA A 68 10.90 11.25 9.46
N ARG A 69 10.23 10.65 10.45
CA ARG A 69 10.29 11.08 11.84
C ARG A 69 11.73 11.02 12.37
N ARG A 70 12.43 9.92 12.10
CA ARG A 70 13.85 9.76 12.47
C ARG A 70 14.74 10.79 11.78
N GLY A 71 14.45 11.06 10.51
CA GLY A 71 15.16 12.08 9.75
C GLY A 71 15.02 13.46 10.37
N VAL A 72 13.84 13.83 10.82
CA VAL A 72 13.59 15.09 11.53
C VAL A 72 14.35 15.13 12.84
N GLU A 73 14.33 14.03 13.62
CA GLU A 73 15.11 13.95 14.87
C GLU A 73 16.60 14.14 14.63
N LEU A 74 17.15 13.47 13.63
CA LEU A 74 18.55 13.60 13.28
C LEU A 74 18.92 15.02 12.83
N ALA A 75 18.02 15.65 12.06
CA ALA A 75 18.21 17.03 11.62
C ALA A 75 18.22 17.98 12.83
N ASN A 76 17.35 17.76 13.79
CA ASN A 76 17.30 18.55 15.02
C ASN A 76 18.56 18.36 15.86
N GLU A 77 19.05 17.13 15.99
CA GLU A 77 20.30 16.83 16.69
C GLU A 77 21.49 17.48 16.00
N ALA A 78 21.54 17.43 14.67
CA ALA A 78 22.60 18.08 13.90
C ALA A 78 22.55 19.59 14.09
N GLY A 79 21.36 20.17 14.09
CA GLY A 79 21.17 21.61 14.35
C GLY A 79 21.66 22.02 15.73
N ALA A 80 21.33 21.22 16.75
CA ALA A 80 21.83 21.46 18.12
C ALA A 80 23.33 21.36 18.21
N ALA A 81 23.96 20.40 17.52
CA ALA A 81 25.39 20.25 17.49
C ALA A 81 26.07 21.45 16.82
N ILE A 82 25.49 21.96 15.74
CA ILE A 82 25.99 23.17 15.05
C ILE A 82 25.93 24.38 15.97
N LEU A 83 24.82 24.55 16.71
CA LEU A 83 24.72 25.63 17.68
C LEU A 83 25.77 25.52 18.79
N GLY A 84 26.05 24.30 19.26
CA GLY A 84 27.12 24.05 20.24
C GLY A 84 28.49 24.41 19.70
N ILE A 85 28.76 24.11 18.42
CA ILE A 85 30.01 24.47 17.75
C ILE A 85 30.15 26.00 17.66
N ARG A 86 29.06 26.69 17.26
CA ARG A 86 29.05 28.15 17.19
C ARG A 86 29.35 28.78 18.54
N GLU A 87 28.76 28.28 19.61
CA GLU A 87 28.99 28.76 20.96
C GLU A 87 30.44 28.54 21.36
N SER A 88 31.01 27.37 21.10
CA SER A 88 32.39 27.04 21.38
C SER A 88 33.37 27.97 20.59
N THR A 89 33.04 28.20 19.32
CA THR A 89 33.82 29.10 18.47
C THR A 89 33.80 30.53 19.02
N HIS A 90 32.66 30.99 19.47
CA HIS A 90 32.52 32.31 20.08
C HIS A 90 33.41 32.46 21.34
N LYS A 91 33.43 31.43 22.17
CA LYS A 91 34.28 31.40 23.37
C LYS A 91 35.77 31.43 23.01
N VAL A 92 36.17 30.75 21.94
CA VAL A 92 37.54 30.77 21.44
C VAL A 92 37.91 32.16 20.96
N VAL A 93 37.03 32.82 20.21
CA VAL A 93 37.24 34.18 19.73
C VAL A 93 37.42 35.16 20.91
N GLU A 94 36.55 35.04 21.92
CA GLU A 94 36.69 35.87 23.15
C GLU A 94 38.03 35.65 23.85
N ALA A 95 38.43 34.37 23.98
CA ALA A 95 39.69 34.02 24.62
C ALA A 95 40.91 34.61 23.86
N VAL A 96 40.85 34.54 22.52
CA VAL A 96 41.92 35.11 21.66
C VAL A 96 41.96 36.63 21.80
N GLN A 97 40.82 37.30 21.83
CA GLN A 97 40.75 38.75 22.02
C GLN A 97 41.30 39.17 23.37
N GLN A 98 40.93 38.45 24.43
CA GLN A 98 41.45 38.73 25.78
C GLN A 98 42.96 38.53 25.86
N PHE A 99 43.46 37.46 25.25
CA PHE A 99 44.89 37.20 25.19
C PHE A 99 45.64 38.33 24.45
N SER A 100 45.10 38.79 23.34
CA SER A 100 45.65 39.89 22.56
C SER A 100 45.73 41.21 23.38
N ARG A 101 44.64 41.48 24.14
CA ARG A 101 44.64 42.68 25.03
C ARG A 101 45.71 42.58 26.12
N THR A 102 45.81 41.39 26.72
CA THR A 102 46.79 41.16 27.77
C THR A 102 48.20 41.33 27.23
N LEU A 103 48.49 40.82 26.02
CA LEU A 103 49.77 40.99 25.38
C LEU A 103 50.10 42.47 25.08
N ASN A 104 49.14 43.22 24.58
CA ASN A 104 49.30 44.64 24.28
C ASN A 104 49.46 45.47 25.54
N ALA A 105 48.88 45.07 26.68
CA ALA A 105 49.04 45.76 27.97
C ALA A 105 50.41 45.58 28.55
N ASP A 106 51.05 44.44 28.27
CA ASP A 106 52.46 44.20 28.76
C ASP A 106 53.49 44.88 27.95
N LEU A 107 53.14 45.33 26.76
CA LEU A 107 54.05 46.12 25.93
C LEU A 107 54.00 47.59 26.31
#